data_9b14e32f42581a7ca17c42ef76a57d35
#
_entry.id   9b14e32f42581a7ca17c42ef76a57d35
#
_cell.length_a   1.000
_cell.length_b   1.000
_cell.length_c   1.000
_cell.angle_alpha   90.00
_cell.angle_beta   90.00
_cell.angle_gamma   90.00
#
_symmetry.space_group_name_H-M   'P 1'
#
loop_
_entity.id
_entity.type
_entity.pdbx_description
1 polymer ?
#
loop_
_entity_poly.entity_id
_entity_poly.type
_entity_poly.pdbx_seq_one_letter_code
_entity_poly.pdbx_strand_id
1 'polypeptide(L)'
;MNTNDISAESMKALETVFFKMKSVKYWDLITDMSGAELILLNTLAGTKDGLMQVGELIETVSMHPTSVSRLMNSLEKKGYIERSLHKGNRRITDVYLTKEGRDKCARNYAIMNDYWETVLSEMGNENLKDLLRISEELVNRMDAVYQEKKATLNL
;
A
#
# COMPACT_ATOMS: atom_id res chain seq x y z
N MET A 1 4.72 -32.29 -17.36
CA MET A 1 5.83 -31.53 -16.77
C MET A 1 5.57 -31.50 -15.25
N ASN A 2 6.42 -32.13 -14.47
CA ASN A 2 6.22 -32.22 -13.03
C ASN A 2 6.34 -30.82 -12.42
N THR A 3 5.32 -30.39 -11.69
CA THR A 3 5.18 -29.06 -11.05
C THR A 3 6.13 -28.83 -9.86
N ASN A 4 7.11 -29.70 -9.63
CA ASN A 4 7.99 -29.67 -8.46
C ASN A 4 9.43 -29.21 -8.73
N ASP A 5 9.76 -28.76 -9.94
CA ASP A 5 11.13 -28.34 -10.26
C ASP A 5 11.18 -26.86 -10.62
N ILE A 6 10.78 -26.00 -9.65
CA ILE A 6 11.20 -24.61 -9.69
C ILE A 6 12.70 -24.64 -9.43
N SER A 7 13.49 -24.46 -10.49
CA SER A 7 14.94 -24.48 -10.38
C SER A 7 15.42 -23.39 -9.43
N ALA A 8 16.52 -23.64 -8.74
CA ALA A 8 17.17 -22.62 -7.90
C ALA A 8 17.46 -21.33 -8.71
N GLU A 9 17.64 -21.49 -10.01
CA GLU A 9 17.82 -20.38 -10.96
C GLU A 9 16.56 -19.53 -11.11
N SER A 10 15.37 -20.16 -11.21
CA SER A 10 14.08 -19.43 -11.26
C SER A 10 13.81 -18.66 -9.97
N MET A 11 14.12 -19.24 -8.81
CA MET A 11 14.01 -18.53 -7.52
C MET A 11 14.94 -17.33 -7.46
N LYS A 12 16.21 -17.49 -7.85
CA LYS A 12 17.18 -16.39 -7.89
C LYS A 12 16.79 -15.30 -8.87
N ALA A 13 16.22 -15.65 -10.02
CA ALA A 13 15.71 -14.68 -10.99
C ALA A 13 14.56 -13.87 -10.40
N LEU A 14 13.60 -14.53 -9.74
CA LEU A 14 12.47 -13.87 -9.08
C LEU A 14 12.94 -12.92 -7.98
N GLU A 15 13.83 -13.37 -7.10
CA GLU A 15 14.43 -12.52 -6.05
C GLU A 15 15.13 -11.29 -6.65
N THR A 16 15.84 -11.47 -7.77
CA THR A 16 16.52 -10.38 -8.47
C THR A 16 15.52 -9.35 -8.99
N VAL A 17 14.40 -9.79 -9.57
CA VAL A 17 13.33 -8.89 -10.05
C VAL A 17 12.73 -8.11 -8.89
N PHE A 18 12.36 -8.77 -7.79
CA PHE A 18 11.84 -8.09 -6.60
C PHE A 18 12.82 -7.09 -6.01
N PHE A 19 14.11 -7.43 -5.97
CA PHE A 19 15.14 -6.52 -5.49
C PHE A 19 15.26 -5.28 -6.39
N LYS A 20 15.29 -5.48 -7.71
CA LYS A 20 15.31 -4.37 -8.68
C LYS A 20 14.09 -3.48 -8.57
N MET A 21 12.88 -4.06 -8.44
CA MET A 21 11.64 -3.28 -8.25
C MET A 21 11.72 -2.39 -7.00
N LYS A 22 12.23 -2.93 -5.88
CA LYS A 22 12.44 -2.14 -4.64
C LYS A 22 13.50 -1.05 -4.79
N SER A 23 14.47 -1.21 -5.68
CA SER A 23 15.54 -0.23 -5.91
C SER A 23 15.10 0.97 -6.76
N VAL A 24 13.98 0.86 -7.47
CA VAL A 24 13.42 2.00 -8.24
C VAL A 24 12.82 3.01 -7.28
N LYS A 25 13.40 4.20 -7.25
CA LYS A 25 13.03 5.26 -6.30
C LYS A 25 11.87 6.14 -6.80
N TYR A 26 10.84 5.53 -7.40
CA TYR A 26 9.68 6.29 -7.90
C TYR A 26 8.94 7.08 -6.80
N TRP A 27 9.07 6.66 -5.55
CA TRP A 27 8.53 7.42 -4.40
C TRP A 27 9.20 8.78 -4.19
N ASP A 28 10.42 8.98 -4.71
CA ASP A 28 11.12 10.26 -4.64
C ASP A 28 10.44 11.33 -5.53
N LEU A 29 9.52 10.94 -6.42
CA LEU A 29 8.65 11.86 -7.15
C LEU A 29 7.68 12.60 -6.21
N ILE A 30 7.42 12.05 -5.02
CA ILE A 30 6.61 12.64 -3.97
C ILE A 30 7.55 13.13 -2.86
N THR A 31 7.96 14.39 -2.97
CA THR A 31 9.14 14.93 -2.27
C THR A 31 8.98 15.21 -0.77
N ASP A 32 7.77 15.26 -0.24
CA ASP A 32 7.50 15.69 1.14
C ASP A 32 6.84 14.62 2.02
N MET A 33 6.75 13.38 1.49
CA MET A 33 6.11 12.26 2.19
C MET A 33 6.92 10.97 2.02
N SER A 34 6.97 10.17 3.08
CA SER A 34 7.44 8.79 2.99
C SER A 34 6.36 7.90 2.36
N GLY A 35 6.77 6.76 1.78
CA GLY A 35 5.82 5.78 1.25
C GLY A 35 4.81 5.28 2.31
N ALA A 36 5.24 5.16 3.57
CA ALA A 36 4.37 4.77 4.67
C ALA A 36 3.33 5.85 5.02
N GLU A 37 3.70 7.14 4.98
CA GLU A 37 2.75 8.25 5.14
C GLU A 37 1.73 8.27 4.00
N LEU A 38 2.18 8.00 2.78
CA LEU A 38 1.32 7.93 1.61
C LEU A 38 0.29 6.80 1.71
N ILE A 39 0.71 5.60 2.14
CA ILE A 39 -0.20 4.47 2.37
C ILE A 39 -1.30 4.88 3.36
N LEU A 40 -0.93 5.47 4.51
CA LEU A 40 -1.88 5.87 5.53
C LEU A 40 -2.85 6.95 5.01
N LEU A 41 -2.33 7.95 4.32
CA LEU A 41 -3.13 9.05 3.78
C LEU A 41 -4.11 8.55 2.68
N ASN A 42 -3.65 7.66 1.79
CA ASN A 42 -4.49 7.07 0.75
C ASN A 42 -5.54 6.11 1.31
N THR A 43 -5.24 5.38 2.40
CA THR A 43 -6.22 4.54 3.10
C THR A 43 -7.38 5.42 3.60
N LEU A 44 -7.08 6.56 4.23
CA LEU A 44 -8.12 7.51 4.64
C LEU A 44 -8.88 8.10 3.43
N ALA A 45 -8.18 8.43 2.36
CA ALA A 45 -8.80 8.97 1.14
C ALA A 45 -9.77 7.98 0.47
N GLY A 46 -9.54 6.69 0.62
CA GLY A 46 -10.40 5.62 0.12
C GLY A 46 -11.70 5.43 0.91
N THR A 47 -11.84 6.04 2.09
CA THR A 47 -13.08 6.00 2.85
C THR A 47 -14.08 7.04 2.33
N LYS A 48 -15.39 6.79 2.54
CA LYS A 48 -16.47 7.63 2.00
C LYS A 48 -16.32 9.12 2.36
N ASP A 49 -15.91 9.42 3.60
CA ASP A 49 -15.82 10.79 4.12
C ASP A 49 -14.39 11.20 4.50
N GLY A 50 -13.38 10.39 4.16
CA GLY A 50 -12.00 10.59 4.60
C GLY A 50 -11.83 10.39 6.11
N LEU A 51 -12.72 9.62 6.74
CA LEU A 51 -12.82 9.39 8.18
C LEU A 51 -12.67 7.91 8.50
N MET A 52 -11.91 7.58 9.53
CA MET A 52 -11.75 6.22 10.06
C MET A 52 -11.41 6.26 11.54
N GLN A 53 -11.75 5.21 12.28
CA GLN A 53 -11.24 5.04 13.64
C GLN A 53 -9.77 4.61 13.60
N VAL A 54 -8.97 5.11 14.56
CA VAL A 54 -7.53 4.78 14.62
C VAL A 54 -7.28 3.28 14.73
N GLY A 55 -8.12 2.54 15.47
CA GLY A 55 -8.03 1.08 15.56
C GLY A 55 -8.21 0.41 14.20
N GLU A 56 -9.25 0.78 13.47
CA GLU A 56 -9.54 0.28 12.12
C GLU A 56 -8.41 0.63 11.13
N LEU A 57 -7.87 1.85 11.21
CA LEU A 57 -6.75 2.26 10.38
C LEU A 57 -5.51 1.38 10.60
N ILE A 58 -5.18 1.07 11.88
CA ILE A 58 -4.06 0.20 12.23
C ILE A 58 -4.23 -1.19 11.61
N GLU A 59 -5.42 -1.77 11.71
CA GLU A 59 -5.75 -3.09 11.14
C GLU A 59 -5.64 -3.05 9.61
N THR A 60 -6.22 -2.03 8.98
CA THR A 60 -6.23 -1.90 7.51
C THR A 60 -4.84 -1.76 6.91
N VAL A 61 -3.98 -0.91 7.50
CA VAL A 61 -2.62 -0.72 6.96
C VAL A 61 -1.65 -1.84 7.35
N SER A 62 -2.05 -2.78 8.21
CA SER A 62 -1.24 -3.91 8.68
C SER A 62 0.15 -3.49 9.20
N MET A 63 0.21 -2.34 9.89
CA MET A 63 1.43 -1.79 10.46
C MET A 63 1.38 -1.85 11.99
N HIS A 64 2.57 -1.88 12.61
CA HIS A 64 2.63 -1.86 14.08
C HIS A 64 2.03 -0.55 14.65
N PRO A 65 1.20 -0.60 15.72
CA PRO A 65 0.52 0.58 16.27
C PRO A 65 1.42 1.77 16.56
N THR A 66 2.63 1.52 17.06
CA THR A 66 3.63 2.57 17.32
C THR A 66 4.07 3.29 16.05
N SER A 67 4.20 2.54 14.93
CA SER A 67 4.55 3.12 13.62
C SER A 67 3.42 4.00 13.11
N VAL A 68 2.17 3.50 13.17
CA VAL A 68 0.98 4.27 12.76
C VAL A 68 0.86 5.55 13.59
N SER A 69 1.07 5.49 14.91
CA SER A 69 1.04 6.68 15.77
C SER A 69 2.08 7.74 15.36
N ARG A 70 3.30 7.33 15.02
CA ARG A 70 4.35 8.25 14.53
C ARG A 70 3.98 8.88 13.18
N LEU A 71 3.44 8.08 12.26
CA LEU A 71 3.00 8.55 10.96
C LEU A 71 1.84 9.54 11.08
N MET A 72 0.84 9.25 11.92
CA MET A 72 -0.25 10.17 12.22
C MET A 72 0.26 11.49 12.79
N ASN A 73 1.19 11.46 13.75
CA ASN A 73 1.78 12.68 14.31
C ASN A 73 2.48 13.53 13.24
N SER A 74 3.18 12.88 12.29
CA SER A 74 3.83 13.55 11.18
C SER A 74 2.81 14.18 10.22
N LEU A 75 1.77 13.43 9.84
CA LEU A 75 0.72 13.91 8.93
C LEU A 75 -0.13 15.02 9.55
N GLU A 76 -0.42 14.94 10.84
CA GLU A 76 -1.11 15.99 11.58
C GLU A 76 -0.27 17.28 11.66
N LYS A 77 1.04 17.16 11.93
CA LYS A 77 1.97 18.29 11.90
C LYS A 77 2.06 18.94 10.51
N LYS A 78 1.91 18.16 9.44
CA LYS A 78 1.85 18.65 8.05
C LYS A 78 0.47 19.24 7.69
N GLY A 79 -0.51 19.15 8.57
CA GLY A 79 -1.87 19.63 8.36
C GLY A 79 -2.71 18.76 7.43
N TYR A 80 -2.32 17.51 7.16
CA TYR A 80 -3.03 16.64 6.22
C TYR A 80 -4.14 15.82 6.86
N ILE A 81 -4.03 15.58 8.18
CA ILE A 81 -5.06 14.91 8.96
C ILE A 81 -5.35 15.67 10.25
N GLU A 82 -6.48 15.39 10.85
CA GLU A 82 -6.85 15.79 12.21
C GLU A 82 -7.37 14.60 12.98
N ARG A 83 -7.20 14.64 14.31
CA ARG A 83 -7.71 13.62 15.22
C ARG A 83 -8.71 14.24 16.20
N SER A 84 -9.78 13.52 16.48
CA SER A 84 -10.74 13.90 17.51
C SER A 84 -11.21 12.69 18.33
N LEU A 85 -11.70 12.94 19.52
CA LEU A 85 -12.34 11.91 20.31
C LEU A 85 -13.70 11.59 19.67
N HIS A 86 -13.99 10.29 19.53
CA HIS A 86 -15.25 9.83 18.95
C HIS A 86 -16.46 10.33 19.76
N LYS A 87 -17.47 10.86 19.07
CA LYS A 87 -18.71 11.28 19.72
C LYS A 87 -19.42 10.08 20.34
N GLY A 88 -19.53 10.09 21.65
CA GLY A 88 -20.18 8.99 22.43
C GLY A 88 -19.24 8.00 23.09
N ASN A 89 -17.96 7.94 22.70
CA ASN A 89 -16.96 7.10 23.38
C ASN A 89 -15.56 7.72 23.35
N ARG A 90 -15.18 8.37 24.43
CA ARG A 90 -13.87 9.04 24.57
C ARG A 90 -12.65 8.10 24.57
N ARG A 91 -12.85 6.78 24.57
CA ARG A 91 -11.76 5.81 24.43
C ARG A 91 -11.39 5.54 22.96
N ILE A 92 -12.22 6.00 22.04
CA ILE A 92 -12.02 5.87 20.59
C ILE A 92 -11.54 7.21 20.05
N THR A 93 -10.56 7.15 19.18
CA THR A 93 -10.06 8.33 18.44
C THR A 93 -10.42 8.14 16.96
N ASP A 94 -11.06 9.15 16.41
CA ASP A 94 -11.30 9.29 14.98
C ASP A 94 -10.14 10.05 14.34
N VAL A 95 -9.80 9.70 13.14
CA VAL A 95 -8.84 10.39 12.27
C VAL A 95 -9.51 10.70 10.94
N TYR A 96 -9.33 11.90 10.43
CA TYR A 96 -9.92 12.33 9.18
C TYR A 96 -9.00 13.23 8.37
N LEU A 97 -9.18 13.20 7.05
CA LEU A 97 -8.48 14.06 6.13
C LEU A 97 -8.97 15.49 6.26
N THR A 98 -8.03 16.41 6.34
CA THR A 98 -8.30 17.84 6.13
C THR A 98 -8.56 18.14 4.64
N LYS A 99 -8.93 19.38 4.32
CA LYS A 99 -8.98 19.83 2.93
C LYS A 99 -7.60 19.73 2.27
N GLU A 100 -6.56 20.17 2.98
CA GLU A 100 -5.16 20.11 2.55
C GLU A 100 -4.70 18.66 2.31
N GLY A 101 -5.12 17.71 3.17
CA GLY A 101 -4.86 16.29 3.01
C GLY A 101 -5.50 15.72 1.74
N ARG A 102 -6.76 16.06 1.46
CA ARG A 102 -7.44 15.65 0.22
C ARG A 102 -6.76 16.22 -1.03
N ASP A 103 -6.41 17.50 -1.01
CA ASP A 103 -5.72 18.17 -2.11
C ASP A 103 -4.32 17.53 -2.32
N LYS A 104 -3.65 17.13 -1.24
CA LYS A 104 -2.37 16.43 -1.31
C LYS A 104 -2.51 15.02 -1.91
N CYS A 105 -3.51 14.25 -1.51
CA CYS A 105 -3.81 12.95 -2.13
C CYS A 105 -4.04 13.09 -3.64
N ALA A 106 -4.85 14.05 -4.05
CA ALA A 106 -5.15 14.28 -5.46
C ALA A 106 -3.89 14.63 -6.28
N ARG A 107 -3.02 15.49 -5.75
CA ARG A 107 -1.73 15.81 -6.41
C ARG A 107 -0.81 14.60 -6.50
N ASN A 108 -0.66 13.87 -5.40
CA ASN A 108 0.18 12.67 -5.38
C ASN A 108 -0.34 11.61 -6.35
N TYR A 109 -1.68 11.42 -6.38
CA TYR A 109 -2.31 10.51 -7.33
C TYR A 109 -2.01 10.91 -8.78
N ALA A 110 -2.12 12.19 -9.13
CA ALA A 110 -1.83 12.67 -10.48
C ALA A 110 -0.37 12.39 -10.89
N ILE A 111 0.60 12.66 -10.01
CA ILE A 111 2.02 12.38 -10.25
C ILE A 111 2.25 10.89 -10.46
N MET A 112 1.70 10.05 -9.60
CA MET A 112 1.89 8.60 -9.68
C MET A 112 1.16 8.00 -10.88
N ASN A 113 -0.02 8.53 -11.23
CA ASN A 113 -0.77 8.08 -12.40
C ASN A 113 0.00 8.39 -13.69
N ASP A 114 0.51 9.60 -13.86
CA ASP A 114 1.33 10.01 -14.99
C ASP A 114 2.57 9.11 -15.15
N TYR A 115 3.27 8.85 -14.04
CA TYR A 115 4.41 7.92 -14.03
C TYR A 115 4.02 6.51 -14.52
N TRP A 116 2.97 5.93 -13.92
CA TRP A 116 2.56 4.58 -14.27
C TRP A 116 1.95 4.49 -15.67
N GLU A 117 1.20 5.51 -16.10
CA GLU A 117 0.67 5.59 -17.48
C GLU A 117 1.81 5.55 -18.50
N THR A 118 2.89 6.29 -18.25
CA THR A 118 4.09 6.27 -19.09
C THR A 118 4.73 4.89 -19.09
N VAL A 119 5.03 4.30 -17.94
CA VAL A 119 5.66 2.98 -17.82
C VAL A 119 4.84 1.90 -18.53
N LEU A 120 3.52 1.87 -18.27
CA LEU A 120 2.64 0.85 -18.83
C LEU A 120 2.42 1.02 -20.34
N SER A 121 2.35 2.27 -20.84
CA SER A 121 2.24 2.53 -22.28
C SER A 121 3.47 2.07 -23.05
N GLU A 122 4.66 2.27 -22.48
CA GLU A 122 5.92 1.81 -23.10
C GLU A 122 6.07 0.28 -23.12
N MET A 123 5.43 -0.43 -22.20
CA MET A 123 5.39 -1.90 -22.20
C MET A 123 4.57 -2.48 -23.37
N GLY A 124 3.61 -1.74 -23.89
CA GLY A 124 2.67 -2.19 -24.92
C GLY A 124 1.54 -3.09 -24.37
N ASN A 125 0.42 -3.09 -25.09
CA ASN A 125 -0.83 -3.72 -24.62
C ASN A 125 -0.72 -5.22 -24.34
N GLU A 126 0.03 -5.97 -25.13
CA GLU A 126 0.16 -7.43 -24.96
C GLU A 126 0.94 -7.76 -23.69
N ASN A 127 2.09 -7.10 -23.46
CA ASN A 127 2.88 -7.28 -22.26
C ASN A 127 2.09 -6.85 -21.00
N LEU A 128 1.29 -5.79 -21.11
CA LEU A 128 0.45 -5.35 -20.00
C LEU A 128 -0.62 -6.39 -19.65
N LYS A 129 -1.30 -6.98 -20.65
CA LYS A 129 -2.28 -8.05 -20.41
C LYS A 129 -1.64 -9.26 -19.73
N ASP A 130 -0.47 -9.69 -20.23
CA ASP A 130 0.26 -10.81 -19.62
C ASP A 130 0.72 -10.51 -18.20
N LEU A 131 1.23 -9.31 -17.95
CA LEU A 131 1.60 -8.87 -16.61
C LEU A 131 0.42 -8.94 -15.64
N LEU A 132 -0.73 -8.39 -16.02
CA LEU A 132 -1.94 -8.40 -15.18
C LEU A 132 -2.40 -9.82 -14.90
N ARG A 133 -2.52 -10.67 -15.91
CA ARG A 133 -2.93 -12.07 -15.78
C ARG A 133 -2.00 -12.86 -14.88
N ILE A 134 -0.68 -12.76 -15.09
CA ILE A 134 0.32 -13.49 -14.31
C ILE A 134 0.38 -12.96 -12.88
N SER A 135 0.26 -11.66 -12.68
CA SER A 135 0.26 -11.05 -11.35
C SER A 135 -0.95 -11.47 -10.52
N GLU A 136 -2.14 -11.52 -11.13
CA GLU A 136 -3.36 -11.99 -10.48
C GLU A 136 -3.24 -13.47 -10.09
N GLU A 137 -2.75 -14.33 -10.98
CA GLU A 137 -2.50 -15.72 -10.68
C GLU A 137 -1.50 -15.89 -9.54
N LEU A 138 -0.41 -15.12 -9.54
CA LEU A 138 0.60 -15.13 -8.48
C LEU A 138 -0.01 -14.77 -7.13
N VAL A 139 -0.76 -13.67 -7.04
CA VAL A 139 -1.40 -13.22 -5.79
C VAL A 139 -2.36 -14.28 -5.25
N ASN A 140 -3.21 -14.86 -6.11
CA ASN A 140 -4.15 -15.91 -5.71
C ASN A 140 -3.41 -17.17 -5.18
N ARG A 141 -2.28 -17.55 -5.81
CA ARG A 141 -1.46 -18.67 -5.33
C ARG A 141 -0.78 -18.34 -4.01
N MET A 142 -0.25 -17.13 -3.85
CA MET A 142 0.37 -16.69 -2.60
C MET A 142 -0.63 -16.75 -1.44
N ASP A 143 -1.86 -16.27 -1.63
CA ASP A 143 -2.89 -16.31 -0.59
C ASP A 143 -3.27 -17.76 -0.25
N ALA A 144 -3.52 -18.62 -1.24
CA ALA A 144 -3.84 -20.02 -1.01
C ALA A 144 -2.75 -20.76 -0.20
N VAL A 145 -1.47 -20.57 -0.58
CA VAL A 145 -0.33 -21.17 0.13
C VAL A 145 -0.19 -20.60 1.53
N TYR A 146 -0.42 -19.30 1.71
CA TYR A 146 -0.40 -18.66 3.02
C TYR A 146 -1.46 -19.26 3.96
N GLN A 147 -2.71 -19.41 3.49
CA GLN A 147 -3.81 -19.98 4.29
C GLN A 147 -3.52 -21.43 4.68
N GLU A 148 -2.99 -22.24 3.76
CA GLU A 148 -2.58 -23.61 4.03
C GLU A 148 -1.49 -23.69 5.11
N LYS A 149 -0.44 -22.87 4.97
CA LYS A 149 0.66 -22.83 5.94
C LYS A 149 0.22 -22.29 7.30
N LYS A 150 -0.64 -21.26 7.32
CA LYS A 150 -1.22 -20.73 8.55
C LYS A 150 -2.01 -21.77 9.31
N ALA A 151 -2.85 -22.55 8.62
CA ALA A 151 -3.60 -23.67 9.21
C ALA A 151 -2.67 -24.75 9.78
N THR A 152 -1.55 -25.05 9.08
CA THR A 152 -0.58 -26.08 9.51
C THR A 152 0.26 -25.62 10.72
N LEU A 153 0.58 -24.33 10.80
CA LEU A 153 1.43 -23.75 11.86
C LEU A 153 0.62 -23.27 13.08
N ASN A 154 -0.72 -23.41 13.08
CA ASN A 154 -1.63 -22.91 14.13
C ASN A 154 -1.41 -21.42 14.49
N LEU A 155 -1.13 -20.57 13.49
CA LEU A 155 -0.92 -19.12 13.62
C LEU A 155 -2.22 -18.32 13.50
#